data_829024e6db802f4365d82fbf7f3b4471
#
_entry.id   829024e6db802f4365d82fbf7f3b4471
#
_cell.length_a   1.000
_cell.length_b   1.000
_cell.length_c   1.000
_cell.angle_alpha   90.00
_cell.angle_beta   90.00
_cell.angle_gamma   90.00
#
_symmetry.space_group_name_H-M   'P 1'
#
loop_
_entity.id
_entity.type
_entity.pdbx_description
1 polymer ?
#
loop_
_entity_poly.entity_id
_entity_poly.type
_entity_poly.pdbx_seq_one_letter_code
_entity_poly.pdbx_strand_id
1 'polypeptide(L)'
;MRKIKHGKMSGGCGDACCLKLEGVSVHIQGEDILEDVSFHLHCGEITALIGPNGAGKSTLFRSVLGQLSYQGSITFSPAGGPAIRLADGTVMGGTRPLIGYVPQSPSFDRGDPISVLDFFTAATSKWPVCLPIPQKYRERCRMSLERVHGGDLLDKPM
;
A
#
# COMPACT_ATOMS: atom_id res chain seq x y z
N MET A 1 16.45 -16.83 -13.39
CA MET A 1 15.56 -15.70 -13.11
C MET A 1 14.58 -15.51 -14.25
N ARG A 2 13.28 -15.62 -14.07
CA ARG A 2 12.30 -15.48 -15.17
C ARG A 2 11.85 -14.03 -15.23
N LYS A 3 12.17 -13.35 -16.34
CA LYS A 3 11.64 -12.01 -16.64
C LYS A 3 10.13 -12.02 -16.56
N ILE A 4 9.57 -11.10 -15.79
CA ILE A 4 8.14 -10.83 -15.77
C ILE A 4 7.77 -10.33 -17.17
N LYS A 5 7.08 -11.16 -17.97
CA LYS A 5 6.59 -10.74 -19.27
C LYS A 5 5.37 -9.86 -19.09
N HIS A 6 5.54 -8.56 -19.27
CA HIS A 6 4.42 -7.65 -19.42
C HIS A 6 3.76 -7.84 -20.78
N GLY A 7 2.48 -8.11 -20.77
CA GLY A 7 1.64 -7.93 -21.96
C GLY A 7 1.69 -6.45 -22.32
N LYS A 8 2.20 -6.14 -23.52
CA LYS A 8 2.22 -4.80 -24.07
C LYS A 8 0.78 -4.36 -24.31
N MET A 9 0.18 -3.65 -23.37
CA MET A 9 -0.99 -2.83 -23.66
C MET A 9 -0.46 -1.51 -24.22
N SER A 10 -0.51 -1.39 -25.56
CA SER A 10 -0.17 -0.19 -26.29
C SER A 10 -1.31 0.82 -26.21
N GLY A 11 -1.46 1.44 -25.07
CA GLY A 11 -2.21 2.67 -24.90
C GLY A 11 -1.22 3.69 -24.36
N GLY A 12 -0.97 4.77 -25.08
CA GLY A 12 -0.16 5.86 -24.56
C GLY A 12 -0.71 6.28 -23.20
N CYS A 13 0.16 6.23 -22.18
CA CYS A 13 -0.17 6.69 -20.85
C CYS A 13 -0.36 8.21 -20.95
N GLY A 14 -1.59 8.66 -21.18
CA GLY A 14 -1.94 10.04 -20.88
C GLY A 14 -1.74 10.28 -19.38
N ASP A 15 -1.77 11.52 -18.93
CA ASP A 15 -1.45 11.99 -17.55
C ASP A 15 -2.21 11.32 -16.38
N ALA A 16 -2.83 10.17 -16.59
CA ALA A 16 -3.69 9.45 -15.65
C ALA A 16 -3.05 8.21 -14.99
N CYS A 17 -1.71 8.06 -15.06
CA CYS A 17 -1.02 6.99 -14.33
C CYS A 17 -1.01 7.28 -12.83
N CYS A 18 -1.61 6.39 -12.03
CA CYS A 18 -1.60 6.52 -10.58
C CYS A 18 -0.26 6.12 -9.95
N LEU A 19 0.44 5.16 -10.57
CA LEU A 19 1.74 4.67 -10.12
C LEU A 19 2.58 4.28 -11.33
N LYS A 20 3.82 4.76 -11.38
CA LYS A 20 4.80 4.42 -12.39
C LYS A 20 6.09 3.96 -11.73
N LEU A 21 6.58 2.80 -12.14
CA LEU A 21 7.89 2.28 -11.78
C LEU A 21 8.77 2.26 -13.03
N GLU A 22 10.01 2.74 -12.90
CA GLU A 22 11.00 2.77 -13.98
C GLU A 22 12.35 2.27 -13.47
N GLY A 23 12.81 1.14 -13.99
CA GLY A 23 14.11 0.56 -13.69
C GLY A 23 14.30 0.20 -12.21
N VAL A 24 13.23 -0.20 -11.50
CA VAL A 24 13.33 -0.49 -10.08
C VAL A 24 14.12 -1.75 -9.84
N SER A 25 15.26 -1.60 -9.15
CA SER A 25 16.14 -2.68 -8.74
C SER A 25 16.38 -2.64 -7.23
N VAL A 26 16.40 -3.81 -6.59
CA VAL A 26 16.62 -3.94 -5.15
C VAL A 26 17.67 -4.99 -4.89
N HIS A 27 18.72 -4.58 -4.18
CA HIS A 27 19.84 -5.41 -3.78
C HIS A 27 19.83 -5.59 -2.25
N ILE A 28 19.80 -6.82 -1.78
CA ILE A 28 19.80 -7.13 -0.33
C ILE A 28 20.86 -8.20 -0.05
N GLN A 29 21.75 -7.92 0.88
CA GLN A 29 22.78 -8.84 1.36
C GLN A 29 23.64 -9.48 0.24
N GLY A 30 23.93 -8.74 -0.82
CA GLY A 30 24.74 -9.24 -1.92
C GLY A 30 23.94 -9.94 -3.03
N GLU A 31 22.63 -10.01 -2.93
CA GLU A 31 21.74 -10.63 -3.94
C GLU A 31 20.80 -9.61 -4.57
N ASP A 32 20.63 -9.71 -5.89
CA ASP A 32 19.64 -8.94 -6.63
C ASP A 32 18.27 -9.60 -6.49
N ILE A 33 17.40 -8.98 -5.66
CA ILE A 33 16.05 -9.49 -5.43
C ILE A 33 15.09 -9.00 -6.50
N LEU A 34 15.26 -7.75 -6.95
CA LEU A 34 14.54 -7.16 -8.08
C LEU A 34 15.55 -6.60 -9.06
N GLU A 35 15.30 -6.78 -10.35
CA GLU A 35 16.17 -6.33 -11.42
C GLU A 35 15.35 -5.66 -12.53
N ASP A 36 15.57 -4.36 -12.72
CA ASP A 36 14.99 -3.54 -13.81
C ASP A 36 13.46 -3.69 -13.95
N VAL A 37 12.74 -3.60 -12.83
CA VAL A 37 11.28 -3.72 -12.84
C VAL A 37 10.66 -2.39 -13.28
N SER A 38 9.96 -2.43 -14.41
CA SER A 38 9.29 -1.27 -14.98
C SER A 38 7.85 -1.62 -15.34
N PHE A 39 6.88 -0.88 -14.79
CA PHE A 39 5.48 -0.94 -15.16
C PHE A 39 4.73 0.29 -14.67
N HIS A 40 3.50 0.44 -15.10
CA HIS A 40 2.62 1.52 -14.64
C HIS A 40 1.21 1.00 -14.38
N LEU A 41 0.54 1.64 -13.44
CA LEU A 41 -0.84 1.38 -13.05
C LEU A 41 -1.68 2.61 -13.34
N HIS A 42 -2.85 2.39 -13.91
CA HIS A 42 -3.83 3.45 -14.14
C HIS A 42 -4.83 3.52 -13.00
N CYS A 43 -5.43 4.70 -12.83
CA CYS A 43 -6.49 4.87 -11.83
C CYS A 43 -7.69 3.99 -12.16
N GLY A 44 -8.22 3.29 -11.15
CA GLY A 44 -9.36 2.39 -11.29
C GLY A 44 -9.03 0.99 -11.80
N GLU A 45 -7.76 0.67 -12.05
CA GLU A 45 -7.35 -0.68 -12.44
C GLU A 45 -7.00 -1.55 -11.24
N ILE A 46 -7.25 -2.84 -11.39
CA ILE A 46 -6.78 -3.89 -10.47
C ILE A 46 -5.63 -4.63 -11.14
N THR A 47 -4.46 -4.60 -10.51
CA THR A 47 -3.30 -5.33 -11.01
C THR A 47 -2.91 -6.44 -10.04
N ALA A 48 -2.76 -7.66 -10.56
CA ALA A 48 -2.31 -8.81 -9.78
C ALA A 48 -0.84 -9.13 -10.08
N LEU A 49 -0.02 -9.20 -9.03
CA LEU A 49 1.36 -9.64 -9.10
C LEU A 49 1.46 -11.13 -8.78
N ILE A 50 1.70 -11.94 -9.79
CA ILE A 50 1.71 -13.40 -9.70
C ILE A 50 3.13 -13.94 -9.87
N GLY A 51 3.49 -14.91 -9.05
CA GLY A 51 4.80 -15.57 -9.13
C GLY A 51 5.05 -16.51 -7.96
N PRO A 52 6.08 -17.36 -8.02
CA PRO A 52 6.45 -18.28 -6.94
C PRO A 52 6.85 -17.55 -5.67
N ASN A 53 6.95 -18.30 -4.56
CA ASN A 53 7.53 -17.76 -3.32
C ASN A 53 9.00 -17.43 -3.57
N GLY A 54 9.47 -16.33 -2.97
CA GLY A 54 10.83 -15.83 -3.20
C GLY A 54 11.02 -15.00 -4.48
N ALA A 55 10.01 -14.84 -5.34
CA ALA A 55 10.11 -14.05 -6.59
C ALA A 55 10.19 -12.53 -6.40
N GLY A 56 10.37 -12.02 -5.17
CA GLY A 56 10.51 -10.59 -4.90
C GLY A 56 9.19 -9.81 -4.78
N LYS A 57 8.02 -10.46 -4.80
CA LYS A 57 6.71 -9.78 -4.71
C LYS A 57 6.60 -8.86 -3.49
N SER A 58 6.89 -9.38 -2.31
CA SER A 58 6.85 -8.60 -1.06
C SER A 58 7.92 -7.50 -1.03
N THR A 59 9.07 -7.74 -1.65
CA THR A 59 10.14 -6.75 -1.79
C THR A 59 9.67 -5.58 -2.65
N LEU A 60 9.00 -5.86 -3.76
CA LEU A 60 8.42 -4.82 -4.62
C LEU A 60 7.39 -3.98 -3.87
N PHE A 61 6.46 -4.60 -3.13
CA PHE A 61 5.49 -3.86 -2.32
C PHE A 61 6.17 -2.99 -1.26
N ARG A 62 7.19 -3.51 -0.56
CA ARG A 62 7.94 -2.72 0.43
C ARG A 62 8.69 -1.55 -0.20
N SER A 63 9.21 -1.72 -1.42
CA SER A 63 9.85 -0.62 -2.16
C SER A 63 8.83 0.47 -2.53
N VAL A 64 7.66 0.07 -3.04
CA VAL A 64 6.55 1.00 -3.35
C VAL A 64 6.08 1.75 -2.10
N LEU A 65 6.06 1.09 -0.93
CA LEU A 65 5.72 1.71 0.35
C LEU A 65 6.86 2.57 0.94
N GLY A 66 8.03 2.62 0.30
CA GLY A 66 9.20 3.35 0.80
C GLY A 66 9.86 2.71 2.03
N GLN A 67 9.63 1.42 2.28
CA GLN A 67 10.21 0.67 3.41
C GLN A 67 11.57 0.05 3.08
N LEU A 68 11.95 0.02 1.80
CA LEU A 68 13.22 -0.51 1.32
C LEU A 68 13.87 0.49 0.36
N SER A 69 15.20 0.57 0.42
CA SER A 69 15.99 1.33 -0.55
C SER A 69 15.97 0.58 -1.90
N TYR A 70 15.88 1.32 -2.99
CA TYR A 70 15.87 0.80 -4.36
C TYR A 70 16.61 1.75 -5.29
N GLN A 71 17.03 1.23 -6.44
CA GLN A 71 17.52 2.01 -7.57
C GLN A 71 16.36 2.19 -8.56
N GLY A 72 16.43 3.22 -9.43
CA GLY A 72 15.37 3.55 -10.37
C GLY A 72 14.39 4.58 -9.81
N SER A 73 13.18 4.63 -10.32
CA SER A 73 12.18 5.59 -9.87
C SER A 73 10.81 4.97 -9.62
N ILE A 74 10.16 5.44 -8.55
CA ILE A 74 8.76 5.14 -8.23
C ILE A 74 8.04 6.47 -8.12
N THR A 75 7.09 6.70 -9.00
CA THR A 75 6.36 7.96 -9.11
C THR A 75 4.87 7.72 -8.90
N PHE A 76 4.26 8.48 -8.02
CA PHE A 76 2.82 8.50 -7.83
C PHE A 76 2.26 9.78 -8.46
N SER A 77 1.25 9.62 -9.28
CA SER A 77 0.47 10.75 -9.82
C SER A 77 -0.94 10.64 -9.29
N PRO A 78 -1.33 11.43 -8.31
CA PRO A 78 -2.73 11.56 -7.95
C PRO A 78 -3.48 12.14 -9.14
N ALA A 79 -4.66 11.64 -9.43
CA ALA A 79 -5.49 12.14 -10.53
C ALA A 79 -5.62 13.68 -10.43
N GLY A 80 -4.98 14.41 -11.34
CA GLY A 80 -4.99 15.87 -11.39
C GLY A 80 -3.97 16.62 -10.54
N GLY A 81 -2.97 15.93 -9.94
CA GLY A 81 -1.92 16.57 -9.14
C GLY A 81 -0.50 16.35 -9.67
N PRO A 82 0.48 17.15 -9.21
CA PRO A 82 1.86 16.96 -9.60
C PRO A 82 2.41 15.62 -9.14
N ALA A 83 3.27 15.00 -9.95
CA ALA A 83 3.92 13.73 -9.66
C ALA A 83 4.75 13.80 -8.36
N ILE A 84 4.59 12.82 -7.49
CA ILE A 84 5.37 12.69 -6.26
C ILE A 84 6.49 11.68 -6.53
N ARG A 85 7.73 12.11 -6.41
CA ARG A 85 8.88 11.21 -6.44
C ARG A 85 9.22 10.75 -5.03
N LEU A 86 9.27 9.45 -4.81
CA LEU A 86 9.79 8.82 -3.61
C LEU A 86 11.07 8.06 -3.97
N ALA A 87 12.16 8.76 -4.10
CA ALA A 87 13.49 8.20 -4.15
C ALA A 87 14.44 9.19 -3.51
N ASP A 88 15.54 8.72 -2.95
CA ASP A 88 16.52 9.50 -2.22
C ASP A 88 16.79 10.88 -2.84
N GLY A 89 16.23 11.91 -2.18
CA GLY A 89 16.58 13.30 -2.43
C GLY A 89 15.78 14.02 -3.50
N THR A 90 14.69 13.51 -4.02
CA THR A 90 13.98 14.16 -5.11
C THR A 90 12.52 14.48 -4.83
N VAL A 91 12.28 15.79 -4.65
CA VAL A 91 11.07 16.59 -4.88
C VAL A 91 9.74 16.01 -4.42
N MET A 92 9.32 16.47 -3.29
CA MET A 92 7.94 16.42 -2.82
C MET A 92 7.23 17.72 -3.21
N GLY A 93 6.62 17.76 -4.35
CA GLY A 93 5.61 18.75 -4.69
C GLY A 93 4.26 18.07 -4.80
N GLY A 94 3.38 18.24 -3.84
CA GLY A 94 2.04 17.68 -3.84
C GLY A 94 1.71 16.88 -2.58
N THR A 95 0.42 16.65 -2.36
CA THR A 95 -0.07 15.82 -1.26
C THR A 95 0.35 14.37 -1.48
N ARG A 96 1.00 13.75 -0.50
CA ARG A 96 1.33 12.31 -0.57
C ARG A 96 0.06 11.51 -0.80
N PRO A 97 0.04 10.57 -1.75
CA PRO A 97 -1.12 9.72 -1.92
C PRO A 97 -1.33 8.89 -0.64
N LEU A 98 -2.58 8.75 -0.24
CA LEU A 98 -2.93 7.84 0.84
C LEU A 98 -2.90 6.41 0.27
N ILE A 99 -1.90 5.64 0.67
CA ILE A 99 -1.74 4.24 0.26
C ILE A 99 -2.27 3.36 1.38
N GLY A 100 -3.32 2.58 1.10
CA GLY A 100 -3.76 1.51 1.99
C GLY A 100 -2.93 0.26 1.73
N TYR A 101 -2.39 -0.33 2.78
CA TYR A 101 -1.67 -1.59 2.72
C TYR A 101 -2.33 -2.62 3.62
N VAL A 102 -2.65 -3.78 3.05
CA VAL A 102 -3.16 -4.93 3.81
C VAL A 102 -2.07 -6.01 3.79
N PRO A 103 -1.41 -6.28 4.91
CA PRO A 103 -0.40 -7.34 4.99
C PRO A 103 -1.03 -8.73 4.88
N GLN A 104 -0.25 -9.70 4.41
CA GLN A 104 -0.68 -11.09 4.29
C GLN A 104 -1.01 -11.74 5.65
N SER A 105 -0.29 -11.35 6.68
CA SER A 105 -0.52 -11.76 8.07
C SER A 105 -0.33 -10.52 8.94
N PRO A 106 -1.40 -9.90 9.42
CA PRO A 106 -1.28 -8.92 10.49
C PRO A 106 -0.78 -9.67 11.73
N SER A 107 0.34 -9.22 12.30
CA SER A 107 0.85 -9.75 13.56
C SER A 107 0.07 -9.13 14.71
N PHE A 108 -1.01 -9.78 15.09
CA PHE A 108 -1.65 -9.54 16.37
C PHE A 108 -1.22 -10.64 17.33
N ASP A 109 -0.76 -10.27 18.52
CA ASP A 109 -0.54 -11.24 19.57
C ASP A 109 -1.90 -11.78 20.04
N ARG A 110 -2.06 -13.10 19.97
CA ARG A 110 -3.27 -13.75 20.47
C ARG A 110 -3.36 -13.51 21.98
N GLY A 111 -4.25 -12.64 22.38
CA GLY A 111 -4.44 -12.29 23.79
C GLY A 111 -4.35 -10.80 24.08
N ASP A 112 -3.98 -9.98 23.12
CA ASP A 112 -4.13 -8.54 23.27
C ASP A 112 -5.62 -8.19 23.37
N PRO A 113 -6.04 -7.49 24.42
CA PRO A 113 -7.44 -7.12 24.63
C PRO A 113 -7.84 -5.92 23.75
N ILE A 114 -7.52 -6.01 22.45
CA ILE A 114 -7.80 -4.96 21.47
C ILE A 114 -9.04 -5.36 20.68
N SER A 115 -10.07 -4.52 20.72
CA SER A 115 -11.25 -4.71 19.87
C SER A 115 -11.01 -4.19 18.47
N VAL A 116 -11.84 -4.64 17.53
CA VAL A 116 -11.85 -4.10 16.16
C VAL A 116 -12.07 -2.59 16.17
N LEU A 117 -12.92 -2.07 17.04
CA LEU A 117 -13.14 -0.64 17.21
C LEU A 117 -11.87 0.10 17.67
N ASP A 118 -11.14 -0.45 18.64
CA ASP A 118 -9.90 0.16 19.15
C ASP A 118 -8.86 0.23 18.03
N PHE A 119 -8.69 -0.87 17.29
CA PHE A 119 -7.77 -0.94 16.17
C PHE A 119 -8.07 0.10 15.09
N PHE A 120 -9.32 0.18 14.62
CA PHE A 120 -9.72 1.17 13.62
C PHE A 120 -9.60 2.60 14.13
N THR A 121 -9.91 2.83 15.41
CA THR A 121 -9.78 4.17 16.00
C THR A 121 -8.32 4.59 16.09
N ALA A 122 -7.43 3.71 16.51
CA ALA A 122 -5.98 3.97 16.54
C ALA A 122 -5.41 4.22 15.14
N ALA A 123 -5.84 3.43 14.14
CA ALA A 123 -5.35 3.55 12.77
C ALA A 123 -5.84 4.81 12.04
N THR A 124 -7.04 5.32 12.36
CA THR A 124 -7.69 6.39 11.59
C THR A 124 -7.82 7.72 12.32
N SER A 125 -7.49 7.77 13.60
CA SER A 125 -7.64 8.99 14.42
C SER A 125 -6.45 9.20 15.35
N LYS A 126 -6.36 10.41 15.88
CA LYS A 126 -5.42 10.74 16.97
C LYS A 126 -6.05 10.57 18.36
N TRP A 127 -7.21 9.96 18.44
CA TRP A 127 -7.91 9.76 19.72
C TRP A 127 -7.23 8.67 20.52
N PRO A 128 -6.89 8.92 21.80
CA PRO A 128 -6.29 7.88 22.65
C PRO A 128 -7.30 6.76 22.91
N VAL A 129 -6.98 5.53 22.54
CA VAL A 129 -7.86 4.35 22.73
C VAL A 129 -8.04 3.94 24.19
N CYS A 130 -7.21 4.47 25.11
CA CYS A 130 -7.38 4.30 26.56
C CYS A 130 -8.54 5.13 27.13
N LEU A 131 -9.11 6.05 26.36
CA LEU A 131 -10.28 6.83 26.73
C LEU A 131 -11.52 6.29 26.02
N PRO A 132 -12.73 6.50 26.61
CA PRO A 132 -13.98 6.10 25.96
C PRO A 132 -14.08 6.68 24.54
N ILE A 133 -14.29 5.79 23.57
CA ILE A 133 -14.32 6.19 22.15
C ILE A 133 -15.61 6.95 21.85
N PRO A 134 -15.52 8.20 21.35
CA PRO A 134 -16.68 9.00 21.01
C PRO A 134 -17.57 8.32 19.96
N GLN A 135 -18.87 8.51 20.08
CA GLN A 135 -19.91 7.90 19.23
C GLN A 135 -19.64 8.11 17.72
N LYS A 136 -19.12 9.29 17.35
CA LYS A 136 -18.79 9.59 15.95
C LYS A 136 -17.78 8.63 15.31
N TYR A 137 -16.79 8.14 16.08
CA TYR A 137 -15.81 7.16 15.58
C TYR A 137 -16.44 5.78 15.48
N ARG A 138 -17.26 5.42 16.47
CA ARG A 138 -18.00 4.16 16.48
C ARG A 138 -18.92 4.03 15.26
N GLU A 139 -19.70 5.07 14.95
CA GLU A 139 -20.58 5.10 13.80
C GLU A 139 -19.80 5.02 12.47
N ARG A 140 -18.67 5.73 12.39
CA ARG A 140 -17.81 5.70 11.23
C ARG A 140 -17.21 4.31 10.97
N CYS A 141 -16.74 3.64 12.02
CA CYS A 141 -16.26 2.27 11.95
C CYS A 141 -17.38 1.30 11.54
N ARG A 142 -18.56 1.43 12.15
CA ARG A 142 -19.72 0.61 11.80
C ARG A 142 -20.06 0.73 10.33
N MET A 143 -20.23 1.95 9.80
CA MET A 143 -20.52 2.17 8.37
C MET A 143 -19.45 1.55 7.46
N SER A 144 -18.18 1.58 7.86
CA SER A 144 -17.12 0.97 7.07
C SER A 144 -17.17 -0.55 7.09
N LEU A 145 -17.48 -1.15 8.24
CA LEU A 145 -17.63 -2.60 8.40
C LEU A 145 -18.90 -3.12 7.70
N GLU A 146 -19.99 -2.38 7.70
CA GLU A 146 -21.21 -2.75 7.00
C GLU A 146 -21.02 -2.91 5.49
N ARG A 147 -20.12 -2.12 4.89
CA ARG A 147 -19.76 -2.26 3.47
C ARG A 147 -19.15 -3.61 3.11
N VAL A 148 -18.55 -4.28 4.09
CA VAL A 148 -17.93 -5.61 3.93
C VAL A 148 -18.69 -6.69 4.71
N HIS A 149 -19.94 -6.42 5.07
CA HIS A 149 -20.81 -7.32 5.85
C HIS A 149 -20.23 -7.73 7.22
N GLY A 150 -19.39 -6.87 7.81
CA GLY A 150 -18.71 -7.10 9.10
C GLY A 150 -19.23 -6.25 10.26
N GLY A 151 -20.44 -5.70 10.19
CA GLY A 151 -20.97 -4.79 11.20
C GLY A 151 -21.06 -5.39 12.63
N ASP A 152 -21.20 -6.70 12.73
CA ASP A 152 -21.24 -7.47 13.99
C ASP A 152 -19.86 -7.69 14.62
N LEU A 153 -18.78 -7.33 13.91
CA LEU A 153 -17.41 -7.51 14.38
C LEU A 153 -16.89 -6.35 15.23
N LEU A 154 -17.59 -5.22 15.26
CA LEU A 154 -17.11 -3.96 15.83
C LEU A 154 -16.54 -4.08 17.24
N ASP A 155 -17.21 -4.82 18.11
CA ASP A 155 -16.85 -4.98 19.52
C ASP A 155 -16.15 -6.32 19.80
N LYS A 156 -15.84 -7.12 18.76
CA LYS A 156 -15.14 -8.39 18.93
C LYS A 156 -13.64 -8.17 19.14
N PRO A 157 -12.99 -8.97 19.97
CA PRO A 157 -11.53 -8.99 20.09
C PRO A 157 -10.91 -9.46 18.78
N MET A 158 -9.72 -8.96 18.49
CA MET A 158 -8.93 -9.32 17.33
C MET A 158 -8.10 -10.58 17.55
#